data_325335a1867bc80e286658da47a065f2
#
_entry.id   325335a1867bc80e286658da47a065f2
#
_cell.length_a   1.000
_cell.length_b   1.000
_cell.length_c   1.000
_cell.angle_alpha   90.00
_cell.angle_beta   90.00
_cell.angle_gamma   90.00
#
_symmetry.space_group_name_H-M   'P 1'
#
loop_
_entity.id
_entity.type
_entity.pdbx_description
1 polymer ?
#
loop_
_entity_poly.entity_id
_entity_poly.type
_entity_poly.pdbx_seq_one_letter_code
_entity_poly.pdbx_strand_id
1 'polypeptide(L)'
;MSGPGAKIPRVPAPWPWPSSRGLKQAGVLGCAKHFPGHGDTTSDSHLDLPVLPHSRERLDQIELPPFRAAIAAGVDSVMTAHLVLPELDPQQPATLSKAVLTNLLRQEMGFNGLVVTDALVMEAISARHGPAEAAVLALSLIHI
;
A
#
# COMPACT_ATOMS: atom_id res chain seq x y z
N MET A 1 26.37 22.48 -14.02
CA MET A 1 26.53 22.52 -12.55
C MET A 1 25.48 21.59 -11.96
N SER A 2 25.88 20.39 -11.63
CA SER A 2 25.02 19.38 -11.00
C SER A 2 24.88 19.71 -9.52
N GLY A 3 23.67 20.06 -9.08
CA GLY A 3 23.34 20.29 -7.68
C GLY A 3 23.57 19.02 -6.82
N PRO A 4 23.81 19.19 -5.50
CA PRO A 4 24.05 18.05 -4.62
C PRO A 4 22.80 17.18 -4.57
N GLY A 5 22.94 15.93 -5.03
CA GLY A 5 21.91 14.93 -4.94
C GLY A 5 21.43 14.81 -3.49
N ALA A 6 20.14 14.97 -3.27
CA ALA A 6 19.54 14.74 -1.97
C ALA A 6 19.91 13.32 -1.51
N LYS A 7 20.60 13.22 -0.38
CA LYS A 7 20.92 11.94 0.24
C LYS A 7 19.61 11.29 0.66
N ILE A 8 19.22 10.25 -0.05
CA ILE A 8 18.08 9.40 0.33
C ILE A 8 18.37 8.88 1.75
N PRO A 9 17.52 9.14 2.74
CA PRO A 9 17.72 8.60 4.07
C PRO A 9 17.75 7.07 3.98
N ARG A 10 18.86 6.46 4.44
CA ARG A 10 18.88 4.99 4.57
C ARG A 10 17.82 4.60 5.58
N VAL A 11 16.81 3.88 5.13
CA VAL A 11 15.88 3.20 6.04
C VAL A 11 16.74 2.28 6.91
N PRO A 12 16.77 2.46 8.25
CA PRO A 12 17.54 1.57 9.10
C PRO A 12 17.02 0.15 8.94
N ALA A 13 17.89 -0.75 8.48
CA ALA A 13 17.62 -2.20 8.50
C ALA A 13 17.86 -2.73 9.92
N PRO A 14 17.15 -3.78 10.33
CA PRO A 14 15.82 -4.17 9.90
C PRO A 14 14.77 -3.54 10.81
N TRP A 15 13.67 -3.10 10.23
CA TRP A 15 12.49 -2.80 11.04
C TRP A 15 12.19 -4.05 11.85
N PRO A 16 12.26 -3.96 13.20
CA PRO A 16 11.89 -5.12 13.99
C PRO A 16 10.40 -5.34 13.80
N TRP A 17 10.05 -6.41 13.08
CA TRP A 17 8.72 -7.00 13.15
C TRP A 17 8.60 -8.00 14.32
N PRO A 18 9.19 -7.73 15.51
CA PRO A 18 8.93 -8.51 16.71
C PRO A 18 7.47 -8.45 17.09
N SER A 19 6.79 -7.31 16.75
CA SER A 19 5.37 -7.13 17.03
C SER A 19 4.49 -8.11 16.25
N SER A 20 4.77 -8.41 14.97
CA SER A 20 3.97 -9.39 14.22
C SER A 20 4.15 -10.81 14.74
N ARG A 21 5.37 -11.18 15.18
CA ARG A 21 5.61 -12.47 15.84
C ARG A 21 4.92 -12.54 17.21
N GLY A 22 4.97 -11.47 18.00
CA GLY A 22 4.28 -11.38 19.28
C GLY A 22 2.76 -11.47 19.12
N LEU A 23 2.20 -10.76 18.15
CA LEU A 23 0.77 -10.86 17.81
C LEU A 23 0.39 -12.31 17.45
N LYS A 24 1.16 -12.92 16.56
CA LYS A 24 0.91 -14.30 16.11
C LYS A 24 1.02 -15.33 17.24
N GLN A 25 1.99 -15.16 18.16
CA GLN A 25 2.11 -15.98 19.35
C GLN A 25 0.92 -15.82 20.31
N ALA A 26 0.33 -14.63 20.34
CA ALA A 26 -0.88 -14.34 21.12
C ALA A 26 -2.19 -14.71 20.38
N GLY A 27 -2.12 -15.31 19.19
CA GLY A 27 -3.29 -15.66 18.38
C GLY A 27 -3.98 -14.46 17.72
N VAL A 28 -3.29 -13.32 17.60
CA VAL A 28 -3.80 -12.09 16.98
C VAL A 28 -3.20 -11.95 15.57
N LEU A 29 -4.07 -11.71 14.58
CA LEU A 29 -3.65 -11.48 13.20
C LEU A 29 -3.04 -10.09 13.04
N GLY A 30 -1.90 -10.01 12.33
CA GLY A 30 -1.21 -8.76 12.03
C GLY A 30 -1.65 -8.16 10.69
N CYS A 31 -1.68 -6.83 10.61
CA CYS A 31 -1.96 -6.10 9.37
C CYS A 31 -0.86 -5.09 9.06
N ALA A 32 -0.24 -5.20 7.86
CA ALA A 32 0.69 -4.20 7.35
C ALA A 32 -0.08 -3.12 6.60
N LYS A 33 0.12 -1.83 6.99
CA LYS A 33 -0.65 -0.73 6.42
C LYS A 33 0.12 0.58 6.37
N HIS A 34 -0.21 1.48 5.47
CA HIS A 34 -1.19 1.36 4.37
C HIS A 34 -0.43 1.17 3.06
N PHE A 35 -0.69 0.06 2.37
CA PHE A 35 0.02 -0.32 1.14
C PHE A 35 -0.40 0.54 -0.05
N PRO A 36 0.54 0.97 -0.90
CA PRO A 36 1.97 0.63 -0.97
C PRO A 36 2.89 1.61 -0.23
N GLY A 37 2.39 2.47 0.64
CA GLY A 37 3.13 3.45 1.43
C GLY A 37 2.44 4.81 1.42
N HIS A 38 1.94 5.27 2.57
CA HIS A 38 1.18 6.53 2.72
C HIS A 38 2.01 7.63 3.44
N GLY A 39 3.27 7.35 3.79
CA GLY A 39 4.04 8.21 4.69
C GLY A 39 4.60 9.49 4.07
N ASP A 40 4.60 9.63 2.73
CA ASP A 40 5.18 10.78 2.01
C ASP A 40 4.12 11.44 1.10
N THR A 41 2.88 11.46 1.51
CA THR A 41 1.79 12.15 0.81
C THR A 41 1.62 13.57 1.35
N THR A 42 1.33 14.51 0.44
CA THR A 42 1.11 15.94 0.78
C THR A 42 -0.33 16.24 1.18
N SER A 43 -1.25 15.31 0.95
CA SER A 43 -2.69 15.44 1.22
C SER A 43 -3.18 14.31 2.11
N ASP A 44 -4.22 14.60 2.90
CA ASP A 44 -4.90 13.60 3.71
C ASP A 44 -5.98 12.90 2.88
N SER A 45 -5.95 11.56 2.82
CA SER A 45 -6.93 10.74 2.10
C SER A 45 -8.34 10.80 2.67
N HIS A 46 -8.51 11.35 3.87
CA HIS A 46 -9.84 11.67 4.40
C HIS A 46 -10.49 12.88 3.74
N LEU A 47 -9.70 13.77 3.12
CA LEU A 47 -10.16 15.04 2.54
C LEU A 47 -10.09 15.07 1.01
N ASP A 48 -9.16 14.31 0.42
CA ASP A 48 -8.92 14.28 -1.02
C ASP A 48 -8.23 12.96 -1.41
N LEU A 49 -8.06 12.73 -2.71
CA LEU A 49 -7.33 11.58 -3.25
C LEU A 49 -5.84 11.95 -3.42
N PRO A 50 -4.95 11.53 -2.48
CA PRO A 50 -3.54 11.87 -2.57
C PRO A 50 -2.88 11.26 -3.80
N VAL A 51 -1.91 11.98 -4.36
CA VAL A 51 -1.06 11.49 -5.43
C VAL A 51 0.35 11.31 -4.91
N LEU A 52 0.93 10.14 -5.14
CA LEU A 52 2.31 9.81 -4.81
C LEU A 52 3.13 9.74 -6.10
N PRO A 53 3.76 10.86 -6.52
CA PRO A 53 4.42 10.96 -7.83
C PRO A 53 5.84 10.40 -7.81
N HIS A 54 6.01 9.23 -7.20
CA HIS A 54 7.31 8.57 -7.08
C HIS A 54 7.55 7.61 -8.23
N SER A 55 8.80 7.58 -8.72
CA SER A 55 9.22 6.59 -9.71
C SER A 55 9.19 5.18 -9.12
N ARG A 56 9.14 4.18 -9.98
CA ARG A 56 9.19 2.79 -9.57
C ARG A 56 10.45 2.48 -8.74
N GLU A 57 11.60 3.02 -9.13
CA GLU A 57 12.87 2.83 -8.40
C GLU A 57 12.78 3.41 -6.98
N ARG A 58 12.14 4.56 -6.82
CA ARG A 58 11.92 5.17 -5.50
C ARG A 58 11.03 4.26 -4.64
N LEU A 59 9.91 3.78 -5.18
CA LEU A 59 9.00 2.88 -4.47
C LEU A 59 9.74 1.62 -4.01
N ASP A 60 10.56 1.01 -4.87
CA ASP A 60 11.33 -0.19 -4.56
C ASP A 60 12.41 0.04 -3.49
N GLN A 61 12.91 1.27 -3.35
CA GLN A 61 13.97 1.59 -2.39
C GLN A 61 13.44 2.04 -1.02
N ILE A 62 12.27 2.64 -0.96
CA ILE A 62 11.78 3.32 0.25
C ILE A 62 10.42 2.80 0.69
N GLU A 63 9.39 2.88 -0.15
CA GLU A 63 8.02 2.58 0.25
C GLU A 63 7.74 1.07 0.36
N LEU A 64 8.21 0.27 -0.60
CA LEU A 64 7.94 -1.17 -0.65
C LEU A 64 8.78 -2.05 0.29
N PRO A 65 10.02 -1.72 0.67
CA PRO A 65 10.84 -2.58 1.52
C PRO A 65 10.19 -3.00 2.85
N PRO A 66 9.48 -2.12 3.59
CA PRO A 66 8.77 -2.53 4.79
C PRO A 66 7.71 -3.59 4.54
N PHE A 67 6.97 -3.49 3.44
CA PHE A 67 5.95 -4.48 3.07
C PHE A 67 6.57 -5.80 2.61
N ARG A 68 7.67 -5.76 1.83
CA ARG A 68 8.43 -6.97 1.48
C ARG A 68 8.93 -7.69 2.72
N ALA A 69 9.43 -6.95 3.71
CA ALA A 69 9.87 -7.52 4.99
C ALA A 69 8.71 -8.11 5.79
N ALA A 70 7.54 -7.44 5.81
CA ALA A 70 6.34 -7.94 6.46
C ALA A 70 5.83 -9.23 5.83
N ILE A 71 5.80 -9.30 4.50
CA ILE A 71 5.40 -10.48 3.73
C ILE A 71 6.35 -11.64 4.01
N ALA A 72 7.67 -11.39 3.96
CA ALA A 72 8.68 -12.40 4.28
C ALA A 72 8.58 -12.90 5.74
N ALA A 73 8.12 -12.05 6.67
CA ALA A 73 7.84 -12.42 8.06
C ALA A 73 6.49 -13.15 8.24
N GLY A 74 5.71 -13.33 7.18
CA GLY A 74 4.44 -14.03 7.20
C GLY A 74 3.29 -13.21 7.82
N VAL A 75 3.20 -11.91 7.48
CA VAL A 75 2.08 -11.07 7.90
C VAL A 75 0.75 -11.63 7.37
N ASP A 76 -0.29 -11.58 8.20
CA ASP A 76 -1.56 -12.22 7.88
C ASP A 76 -2.41 -11.41 6.90
N SER A 77 -2.32 -10.07 6.98
CA SER A 77 -3.09 -9.17 6.12
C SER A 77 -2.31 -7.93 5.71
N VAL A 78 -2.74 -7.34 4.60
CA VAL A 78 -2.27 -6.05 4.09
C VAL A 78 -3.48 -5.16 3.85
N MET A 79 -3.45 -3.94 4.39
CA MET A 79 -4.49 -2.92 4.15
C MET A 79 -4.00 -1.94 3.10
N THR A 80 -4.86 -1.66 2.11
CA THR A 80 -4.55 -0.76 1.00
C THR A 80 -4.80 0.70 1.35
N ALA A 81 -4.01 1.61 0.76
CA ALA A 81 -4.22 3.05 0.86
C ALA A 81 -5.08 3.57 -0.29
N HIS A 82 -5.87 4.62 -0.04
CA HIS A 82 -6.56 5.38 -1.08
C HIS A 82 -5.64 6.48 -1.60
N LEU A 83 -4.74 6.14 -2.52
CA LEU A 83 -3.84 7.08 -3.17
C LEU A 83 -3.56 6.64 -4.61
N VAL A 84 -3.21 7.60 -5.47
CA VAL A 84 -2.82 7.34 -6.86
C VAL A 84 -1.30 7.26 -6.96
N LEU A 85 -0.82 6.24 -7.65
CA LEU A 85 0.58 6.10 -8.06
C LEU A 85 0.64 6.22 -9.59
N PRO A 86 0.90 7.41 -10.14
CA PRO A 86 0.85 7.62 -11.60
C PRO A 86 1.79 6.72 -12.39
N GLU A 87 2.89 6.31 -11.78
CA GLU A 87 3.87 5.39 -12.38
C GLU A 87 3.34 3.95 -12.54
N LEU A 88 2.41 3.53 -11.70
CA LEU A 88 1.82 2.19 -11.74
C LEU A 88 0.44 2.20 -12.38
N ASP A 89 -0.40 3.15 -11.95
CA ASP A 89 -1.76 3.32 -12.45
C ASP A 89 -2.20 4.79 -12.28
N PRO A 90 -2.19 5.59 -13.35
CA PRO A 90 -2.58 7.01 -13.27
C PRO A 90 -4.09 7.23 -13.14
N GLN A 91 -4.92 6.20 -13.32
CA GLN A 91 -6.37 6.33 -13.40
C GLN A 91 -7.09 5.88 -12.14
N GLN A 92 -6.55 4.86 -11.46
CA GLN A 92 -7.20 4.24 -10.32
C GLN A 92 -6.40 4.44 -9.02
N PRO A 93 -7.07 4.67 -7.89
CA PRO A 93 -6.39 4.60 -6.60
C PRO A 93 -5.88 3.18 -6.33
N ALA A 94 -4.83 3.04 -5.54
CA ALA A 94 -4.20 1.75 -5.26
C ALA A 94 -5.20 0.67 -4.81
N THR A 95 -6.21 1.05 -4.02
CA THR A 95 -7.29 0.17 -3.57
C THR A 95 -8.12 -0.43 -4.71
N LEU A 96 -8.23 0.27 -5.85
CA LEU A 96 -9.03 -0.13 -7.01
C LEU A 96 -8.15 -0.44 -8.24
N SER A 97 -6.84 -0.56 -8.07
CA SER A 97 -5.88 -0.76 -9.17
C SER A 97 -5.43 -2.22 -9.27
N LYS A 98 -5.69 -2.83 -10.43
CA LYS A 98 -5.15 -4.15 -10.77
C LYS A 98 -3.61 -4.15 -10.82
N ALA A 99 -3.02 -3.07 -11.32
CA ALA A 99 -1.56 -2.94 -11.38
C ALA A 99 -0.93 -3.00 -9.98
N VAL A 100 -1.58 -2.40 -8.98
CA VAL A 100 -1.10 -2.37 -7.61
C VAL A 100 -1.43 -3.67 -6.86
N LEU A 101 -2.68 -4.13 -6.89
CA LEU A 101 -3.11 -5.26 -6.07
C LEU A 101 -2.76 -6.61 -6.69
N THR A 102 -3.04 -6.80 -7.97
CA THR A 102 -2.77 -8.08 -8.62
C THR A 102 -1.31 -8.18 -9.04
N ASN A 103 -0.82 -7.24 -9.85
CA ASN A 103 0.51 -7.38 -10.44
C ASN A 103 1.61 -7.15 -9.40
N LEU A 104 1.58 -6.01 -8.66
CA LEU A 104 2.63 -5.72 -7.69
C LEU A 104 2.49 -6.56 -6.41
N LEU A 105 1.36 -6.49 -5.68
CA LEU A 105 1.24 -7.13 -4.38
C LEU A 105 1.17 -8.66 -4.48
N ARG A 106 0.26 -9.20 -5.32
CA ARG A 106 0.07 -10.66 -5.42
C ARG A 106 1.19 -11.34 -6.20
N GLN A 107 1.46 -10.87 -7.44
CA GLN A 107 2.36 -11.59 -8.34
C GLN A 107 3.83 -11.29 -8.06
N GLU A 108 4.20 -10.01 -7.98
CA GLU A 108 5.61 -9.64 -7.82
C GLU A 108 6.10 -9.82 -6.37
N MET A 109 5.33 -9.34 -5.37
CA MET A 109 5.72 -9.46 -3.97
C MET A 109 5.32 -10.80 -3.33
N GLY A 110 4.52 -11.62 -4.02
CA GLY A 110 4.15 -12.97 -3.59
C GLY A 110 3.21 -13.01 -2.37
N PHE A 111 2.44 -11.96 -2.12
CA PHE A 111 1.53 -11.93 -0.97
C PHE A 111 0.28 -12.76 -1.22
N ASN A 112 0.06 -13.80 -0.40
CA ASN A 112 -1.09 -14.71 -0.50
C ASN A 112 -2.07 -14.59 0.70
N GLY A 113 -1.83 -13.64 1.61
CA GLY A 113 -2.69 -13.39 2.77
C GLY A 113 -3.94 -12.56 2.42
N LEU A 114 -4.63 -12.11 3.48
CA LEU A 114 -5.84 -11.31 3.33
C LEU A 114 -5.50 -9.88 2.88
N VAL A 115 -6.13 -9.40 1.82
CA VAL A 115 -6.11 -7.98 1.44
C VAL A 115 -7.37 -7.30 1.96
N VAL A 116 -7.20 -6.16 2.63
CA VAL A 116 -8.28 -5.37 3.21
C VAL A 116 -8.21 -3.97 2.62
N THR A 117 -9.34 -3.36 2.31
CA THR A 117 -9.37 -1.94 1.94
C THR A 117 -9.35 -1.06 3.19
N ASP A 118 -8.86 0.15 3.08
CA ASP A 118 -9.26 1.21 4.00
C ASP A 118 -10.75 1.55 3.78
N ALA A 119 -11.32 2.43 4.59
CA ALA A 119 -12.76 2.72 4.58
C ALA A 119 -13.21 3.29 3.22
N LEU A 120 -14.01 2.55 2.46
CA LEU A 120 -14.48 2.95 1.11
C LEU A 120 -15.40 4.17 1.10
N VAL A 121 -15.82 4.63 2.27
CA VAL A 121 -16.61 5.88 2.44
C VAL A 121 -15.74 7.13 2.56
N MET A 122 -14.41 6.99 2.58
CA MET A 122 -13.49 8.13 2.59
C MET A 122 -13.61 8.93 1.29
N GLU A 123 -13.45 10.25 1.37
CA GLU A 123 -13.62 11.18 0.26
C GLU A 123 -12.77 10.81 -0.96
N ALA A 124 -11.55 10.32 -0.74
CA ALA A 124 -10.66 9.79 -1.78
C ALA A 124 -11.32 8.75 -2.71
N ILE A 125 -12.32 8.04 -2.25
CA ILE A 125 -13.08 7.05 -3.02
C ILE A 125 -14.50 7.55 -3.31
N SER A 126 -15.21 8.04 -2.29
CA SER A 126 -16.63 8.37 -2.36
C SER A 126 -16.93 9.53 -3.32
N ALA A 127 -15.97 10.43 -3.55
CA ALA A 127 -16.10 11.50 -4.54
C ALA A 127 -16.24 11.00 -6.00
N ARG A 128 -15.78 9.78 -6.29
CA ARG A 128 -15.74 9.21 -7.65
C ARG A 128 -16.61 7.98 -7.83
N HIS A 129 -16.79 7.20 -6.78
CA HIS A 129 -17.50 5.91 -6.81
C HIS A 129 -18.54 5.86 -5.70
N GLY A 130 -19.74 5.41 -6.02
CA GLY A 130 -20.70 5.05 -4.99
C GLY A 130 -20.19 3.89 -4.12
N PRO A 131 -20.58 3.80 -2.83
CA PRO A 131 -20.06 2.77 -1.92
C PRO A 131 -20.23 1.34 -2.43
N ALA A 132 -21.36 1.05 -3.07
CA ALA A 132 -21.63 -0.27 -3.64
C ALA A 132 -20.71 -0.58 -4.84
N GLU A 133 -20.51 0.38 -5.73
CA GLU A 133 -19.60 0.24 -6.87
C GLU A 133 -18.15 0.05 -6.40
N ALA A 134 -17.69 0.88 -5.47
CA ALA A 134 -16.35 0.78 -4.89
C ALA A 134 -16.13 -0.60 -4.25
N ALA A 135 -17.12 -1.12 -3.53
CA ALA A 135 -17.02 -2.45 -2.92
C ALA A 135 -16.92 -3.56 -3.98
N VAL A 136 -17.70 -3.51 -5.05
CA VAL A 136 -17.64 -4.49 -6.15
C VAL A 136 -16.29 -4.43 -6.84
N LEU A 137 -15.80 -3.22 -7.17
CA LEU A 137 -14.49 -3.04 -7.80
C LEU A 137 -13.35 -3.57 -6.92
N ALA A 138 -13.33 -3.19 -5.65
CA ALA A 138 -12.33 -3.66 -4.70
C ALA A 138 -12.35 -5.19 -4.58
N LEU A 139 -13.52 -5.79 -4.36
CA LEU A 139 -13.66 -7.25 -4.24
C LEU A 139 -13.21 -8.00 -5.48
N SER A 140 -13.45 -7.47 -6.68
CA SER A 140 -13.00 -8.09 -7.94
C SER A 140 -11.48 -8.21 -8.05
N LEU A 141 -10.72 -7.42 -7.29
CA LEU A 141 -9.25 -7.39 -7.29
C LEU A 141 -8.62 -8.11 -6.08
N ILE A 142 -9.38 -8.26 -5.01
CA ILE A 142 -8.90 -8.85 -3.74
C ILE A 142 -8.96 -10.38 -3.79
N HIS A 143 -9.91 -10.95 -4.50
CA HIS A 143 -10.19 -12.39 -4.54
C HIS A 143 -9.57 -13.15 -5.72
N ILE A 144 -8.63 -12.52 -6.43
CA ILE A 144 -7.93 -13.17 -7.55
C ILE A 144 -6.68 -13.88 -7.05
#